data_6da530e5a634df35ee6398d14378532f
#
_entry.id   6da530e5a634df35ee6398d14378532f
#
_cell.length_a   1.000
_cell.length_b   1.000
_cell.length_c   1.000
_cell.angle_alpha   90.00
_cell.angle_beta   90.00
_cell.angle_gamma   90.00
#
_symmetry.space_group_name_H-M   'P 1'
#
loop_
_entity.id
_entity.type
_entity.pdbx_description
1 polymer ?
#
loop_
_entity_poly.entity_id
_entity_poly.type
_entity_poly.pdbx_seq_one_letter_code
_entity_poly.pdbx_strand_id
1 'polypeptide(L)'
;MAIVTTDSGLQYEDIKPGTGAEATAGKQVSVHYTGWLQNKDGSAGTKFDSSKDRNDPFGFSLGGGQVIRGWDEGVQGMKVGGVRKLIIPASIGYGARGAGGVIPPNATLIFEVELLGV
;
A
#
# COMPACT_ATOMS: atom_id res chain seq x y z
N MET A 1 -1.77 1.50 -17.63
CA MET A 1 -1.86 0.13 -17.13
C MET A 1 -3.23 -0.13 -16.57
N ALA A 2 -3.63 -1.39 -16.54
CA ALA A 2 -4.96 -1.75 -16.08
C ALA A 2 -5.02 -1.74 -14.55
N ILE A 3 -6.15 -1.26 -14.02
CA ILE A 3 -6.44 -1.36 -12.60
C ILE A 3 -7.05 -2.74 -12.35
N VAL A 4 -6.53 -3.45 -11.35
CA VAL A 4 -7.06 -4.74 -10.91
C VAL A 4 -7.86 -4.52 -9.64
N THR A 5 -9.06 -5.11 -9.58
CA THR A 5 -9.91 -5.08 -8.39
C THR A 5 -10.00 -6.49 -7.82
N THR A 6 -9.69 -6.64 -6.53
CA THR A 6 -9.74 -7.94 -5.86
C THR A 6 -11.08 -8.14 -5.14
N ASP A 7 -11.34 -9.35 -4.68
CA ASP A 7 -12.58 -9.69 -3.97
C ASP A 7 -12.77 -8.89 -2.68
N SER A 8 -11.67 -8.47 -2.03
CA SER A 8 -11.74 -7.67 -0.82
C SER A 8 -12.07 -6.19 -1.08
N GLY A 9 -12.14 -5.78 -2.34
CA GLY A 9 -12.35 -4.39 -2.72
C GLY A 9 -11.06 -3.60 -2.92
N LEU A 10 -9.90 -4.22 -2.70
CA LEU A 10 -8.61 -3.59 -3.01
C LEU A 10 -8.53 -3.35 -4.52
N GLN A 11 -8.07 -2.17 -4.90
CA GLN A 11 -7.69 -1.87 -6.28
C GLN A 11 -6.20 -1.60 -6.33
N TYR A 12 -5.53 -2.10 -7.37
CA TYR A 12 -4.11 -1.79 -7.56
C TYR A 12 -3.77 -1.65 -9.03
N GLU A 13 -2.68 -0.91 -9.27
CA GLU A 13 -2.18 -0.64 -10.61
C GLU A 13 -0.65 -0.64 -10.55
N ASP A 14 0.00 -1.42 -11.42
CA ASP A 14 1.45 -1.40 -11.51
C ASP A 14 1.88 -0.18 -12.32
N ILE A 15 2.43 0.82 -11.63
CA ILE A 15 2.98 2.04 -12.25
C ILE A 15 4.26 1.68 -12.99
N LYS A 16 5.10 0.85 -12.35
CA LYS A 16 6.35 0.37 -12.90
C LYS A 16 6.50 -1.11 -12.55
N PRO A 17 6.57 -2.02 -13.53
CA PRO A 17 6.83 -3.42 -13.21
C PRO A 17 8.28 -3.57 -12.75
N GLY A 18 8.48 -4.38 -11.71
CA GLY A 18 9.81 -4.76 -11.27
C GLY A 18 10.36 -5.91 -12.09
N THR A 19 11.65 -6.17 -11.95
CA THR A 19 12.34 -7.25 -12.65
C THR A 19 13.06 -8.21 -11.71
N GLY A 20 13.08 -7.90 -10.40
CA GLY A 20 13.74 -8.71 -9.40
C GLY A 20 12.86 -9.82 -8.82
N ALA A 21 13.22 -10.30 -7.63
CA ALA A 21 12.50 -11.36 -6.96
C ALA A 21 11.06 -10.94 -6.62
N GLU A 22 10.16 -11.91 -6.64
CA GLU A 22 8.74 -11.67 -6.36
C GLU A 22 8.47 -11.73 -4.86
N ALA A 23 7.66 -10.78 -4.37
CA ALA A 23 7.19 -10.76 -3.00
C ALA A 23 6.05 -11.77 -2.82
N THR A 24 6.26 -12.74 -1.96
CA THR A 24 5.27 -13.78 -1.63
C THR A 24 5.01 -13.80 -0.14
N ALA A 25 3.84 -14.32 0.26
CA ALA A 25 3.49 -14.43 1.66
C ALA A 25 4.55 -15.23 2.43
N GLY A 26 4.89 -14.77 3.63
CA GLY A 26 5.90 -15.38 4.48
C GLY A 26 7.29 -14.79 4.31
N LYS A 27 7.51 -13.93 3.32
CA LYS A 27 8.81 -13.28 3.13
C LYS A 27 8.89 -11.96 3.87
N GLN A 28 10.09 -11.65 4.34
CA GLN A 28 10.39 -10.32 4.88
C GLN A 28 10.64 -9.39 3.70
N VAL A 29 9.89 -8.29 3.63
CA VAL A 29 9.99 -7.34 2.53
C VAL A 29 10.41 -5.97 3.04
N SER A 30 11.04 -5.18 2.17
CA SER A 30 11.44 -3.80 2.44
C SER A 30 10.87 -2.91 1.35
N VAL A 31 10.21 -1.83 1.75
CA VAL A 31 9.52 -0.92 0.83
C VAL A 31 9.78 0.53 1.18
N HIS A 32 9.69 1.40 0.17
CA HIS A 32 9.35 2.80 0.37
C HIS A 32 7.88 3.00 0.02
N TYR A 33 7.22 3.89 0.71
CA TYR A 33 5.82 4.19 0.45
C TYR A 33 5.50 5.66 0.68
N THR A 34 4.46 6.13 0.01
CA THR A 34 3.80 7.40 0.29
C THR A 34 2.29 7.14 0.31
N GLY A 35 1.61 7.71 1.30
CA GLY A 35 0.17 7.54 1.47
C GLY A 35 -0.58 8.86 1.45
N TRP A 36 -1.76 8.84 0.81
CA TRP A 36 -2.68 9.97 0.73
C TRP A 36 -4.08 9.55 1.12
N LEU A 37 -4.86 10.49 1.64
CA LEU A 37 -6.30 10.29 1.76
C LEU A 37 -6.91 10.46 0.37
N GLN A 38 -7.89 9.59 0.02
CA GLN A 38 -8.59 9.75 -1.24
C GLN A 38 -9.67 10.83 -1.12
N ASN A 39 -9.71 11.75 -2.09
CA ASN A 39 -10.78 12.72 -2.21
C ASN A 39 -12.08 12.07 -2.75
N LYS A 40 -13.20 12.77 -2.64
CA LYS A 40 -14.50 12.28 -3.12
C LYS A 40 -14.51 11.98 -4.61
N ASP A 41 -13.70 12.70 -5.40
CA ASP A 41 -13.58 12.49 -6.85
C ASP A 41 -12.62 11.35 -7.22
N GLY A 42 -12.03 10.68 -6.22
CA GLY A 42 -11.10 9.57 -6.44
C GLY A 42 -9.63 9.98 -6.54
N SER A 43 -9.33 11.27 -6.57
CA SER A 43 -7.95 11.75 -6.65
C SER A 43 -7.23 11.63 -5.31
N ALA A 44 -5.89 11.69 -5.34
CA ALA A 44 -5.08 11.74 -4.13
C ALA A 44 -5.26 13.10 -3.45
N GLY A 45 -5.60 13.07 -2.18
CA GLY A 45 -5.79 14.26 -1.36
C GLY A 45 -4.60 14.55 -0.48
N THR A 46 -4.85 14.73 0.82
CA THR A 46 -3.80 15.06 1.79
C THR A 46 -2.83 13.89 1.98
N LYS A 47 -1.54 14.16 1.80
CA LYS A 47 -0.48 13.21 2.15
C LYS A 47 -0.41 13.08 3.68
N PHE A 48 -0.47 11.86 4.20
CA PHE A 48 -0.44 11.66 5.66
C PHE A 48 0.83 10.96 6.14
N ASP A 49 1.58 10.30 5.26
CA ASP A 49 2.80 9.62 5.66
C ASP A 49 3.66 9.31 4.43
N SER A 50 4.99 9.22 4.64
CA SER A 50 5.92 8.76 3.61
C SER A 50 7.22 8.33 4.25
N SER A 51 7.65 7.10 3.94
CA SER A 51 8.97 6.61 4.36
C SER A 51 10.10 7.38 3.67
N LYS A 52 9.84 7.91 2.47
CA LYS A 52 10.83 8.71 1.73
C LYS A 52 11.16 10.02 2.46
N ASP A 53 10.17 10.63 3.11
CA ASP A 53 10.39 11.87 3.88
C ASP A 53 11.34 11.65 5.06
N ARG A 54 11.37 10.42 5.60
CA ARG A 54 12.27 10.02 6.69
C ARG A 54 13.56 9.39 6.18
N ASN A 55 13.66 9.15 4.88
CA ASN A 55 14.75 8.41 4.26
C ASN A 55 15.01 7.07 4.97
N ASP A 56 13.93 6.37 5.32
CA ASP A 56 13.96 5.17 6.16
C ASP A 56 12.99 4.12 5.61
N PRO A 57 13.49 3.17 4.82
CA PRO A 57 12.64 2.10 4.29
C PRO A 57 11.94 1.33 5.39
N PHE A 58 10.74 0.86 5.10
CA PHE A 58 9.91 0.13 6.03
C PHE A 58 9.95 -1.37 5.74
N GLY A 59 10.27 -2.17 6.76
CA GLY A 59 10.32 -3.62 6.65
C GLY A 59 9.18 -4.28 7.40
N PHE A 60 8.63 -5.35 6.81
CA PHE A 60 7.58 -6.14 7.47
C PHE A 60 7.51 -7.55 6.89
N SER A 61 6.91 -8.48 7.65
CA SER A 61 6.64 -9.84 7.16
C SER A 61 5.34 -9.84 6.36
N LEU A 62 5.45 -10.11 5.07
CA LEU A 62 4.31 -10.08 4.15
C LEU A 62 3.32 -11.20 4.48
N GLY A 63 2.05 -10.82 4.59
CA GLY A 63 0.98 -11.75 4.95
C GLY A 63 0.90 -12.08 6.44
N GLY A 64 1.76 -11.47 7.26
CA GLY A 64 1.83 -11.78 8.70
C GLY A 64 0.92 -10.96 9.59
N GLY A 65 0.09 -10.08 9.03
CA GLY A 65 -0.81 -9.24 9.84
C GLY A 65 -0.11 -8.09 10.56
N GLN A 66 1.12 -7.77 10.20
CA GLN A 66 1.89 -6.68 10.81
C GLN A 66 1.49 -5.30 10.29
N VAL A 67 0.80 -5.26 9.16
CA VAL A 67 0.36 -4.05 8.46
C VAL A 67 -1.11 -4.16 8.14
N ILE A 68 -1.72 -3.07 7.67
CA ILE A 68 -3.12 -3.13 7.26
C ILE A 68 -3.31 -4.19 6.16
N ARG A 69 -4.48 -4.80 6.13
CA ARG A 69 -4.76 -5.91 5.21
C ARG A 69 -4.57 -5.54 3.76
N GLY A 70 -4.89 -4.30 3.38
CA GLY A 70 -4.69 -3.84 2.01
C GLY A 70 -3.23 -3.91 1.57
N TRP A 71 -2.27 -3.73 2.49
CA TRP A 71 -0.85 -3.90 2.20
C TRP A 71 -0.47 -5.38 2.11
N ASP A 72 -0.93 -6.21 3.06
CA ASP A 72 -0.64 -7.65 3.03
C ASP A 72 -1.15 -8.30 1.74
N GLU A 73 -2.27 -7.84 1.21
CA GLU A 73 -2.78 -8.31 -0.08
C GLU A 73 -2.08 -7.61 -1.26
N GLY A 74 -1.91 -6.29 -1.17
CA GLY A 74 -1.51 -5.47 -2.31
C GLY A 74 -0.04 -5.59 -2.69
N VAL A 75 0.83 -5.89 -1.73
CA VAL A 75 2.28 -6.05 -2.00
C VAL A 75 2.61 -7.42 -2.55
N GLN A 76 1.77 -8.42 -2.31
CA GLN A 76 1.98 -9.76 -2.88
C GLN A 76 1.98 -9.69 -4.41
N GLY A 77 2.94 -10.36 -5.02
CA GLY A 77 3.10 -10.40 -6.46
C GLY A 77 3.93 -9.25 -7.02
N MET A 78 4.29 -8.25 -6.22
CA MET A 78 5.25 -7.22 -6.67
C MET A 78 6.63 -7.85 -6.84
N LYS A 79 7.41 -7.29 -7.76
CA LYS A 79 8.81 -7.67 -7.95
C LYS A 79 9.71 -6.52 -7.54
N VAL A 80 10.89 -6.84 -7.05
CA VAL A 80 11.87 -5.84 -6.64
C VAL A 80 12.15 -4.87 -7.79
N GLY A 81 12.15 -3.58 -7.48
CA GLY A 81 12.26 -2.49 -8.45
C GLY A 81 10.93 -1.98 -8.96
N GLY A 82 9.82 -2.66 -8.63
CA GLY A 82 8.49 -2.25 -9.05
C GLY A 82 7.88 -1.19 -8.16
N VAL A 83 6.95 -0.43 -8.75
CA VAL A 83 6.13 0.55 -8.03
C VAL A 83 4.66 0.22 -8.31
N ARG A 84 3.88 0.06 -7.25
CA ARG A 84 2.46 -0.28 -7.35
C ARG A 84 1.63 0.76 -6.60
N LYS A 85 0.58 1.26 -7.24
CA LYS A 85 -0.41 2.10 -6.60
C LYS A 85 -1.49 1.21 -5.99
N LEU A 86 -1.80 1.44 -4.71
CA LEU A 86 -2.86 0.72 -4.00
C LEU A 86 -3.96 1.70 -3.65
N ILE A 87 -5.21 1.32 -3.93
CA ILE A 87 -6.39 2.04 -3.47
C ILE A 87 -7.09 1.13 -2.47
N ILE A 88 -7.06 1.51 -1.19
CA ILE A 88 -7.42 0.65 -0.07
C ILE A 88 -8.69 1.17 0.58
N PRO A 89 -9.82 0.47 0.44
CA PRO A 89 -11.04 0.86 1.17
C PRO A 89 -10.86 0.67 2.67
N ALA A 90 -11.66 1.40 3.45
CA ALA A 90 -11.52 1.42 4.90
C ALA A 90 -11.61 0.02 5.53
N SER A 91 -12.42 -0.88 4.97
CA SER A 91 -12.61 -2.23 5.51
C SER A 91 -11.33 -3.06 5.57
N ILE A 92 -10.35 -2.75 4.73
CA ILE A 92 -9.03 -3.41 4.74
C ILE A 92 -7.91 -2.39 5.01
N GLY A 93 -8.28 -1.21 5.48
CA GLY A 93 -7.38 -0.16 5.95
C GLY A 93 -7.56 0.06 7.45
N TYR A 94 -7.88 1.28 7.85
CA TYR A 94 -8.01 1.63 9.26
C TYR A 94 -9.46 1.65 9.77
N GLY A 95 -10.42 1.26 8.93
CA GLY A 95 -11.79 1.04 9.32
C GLY A 95 -12.51 2.27 9.87
N ALA A 96 -13.49 2.01 10.75
CA ALA A 96 -14.30 3.05 11.36
C ALA A 96 -13.57 3.87 12.43
N ARG A 97 -12.39 3.41 12.87
CA ARG A 97 -11.59 4.13 13.88
C ARG A 97 -10.69 5.19 13.29
N GLY A 98 -10.22 4.98 12.04
CA GLY A 98 -9.15 5.79 11.50
C GLY A 98 -7.83 5.54 12.23
N ALA A 99 -6.91 6.48 12.18
CA ALA A 99 -5.61 6.35 12.83
C ALA A 99 -5.05 7.71 13.25
N GLY A 100 -4.73 7.83 14.54
CA GLY A 100 -3.88 8.88 15.10
C GLY A 100 -4.22 10.33 14.75
N GLY A 101 -5.48 10.67 14.46
CA GLY A 101 -5.88 12.02 14.08
C GLY A 101 -5.49 12.43 12.65
N VAL A 102 -4.73 11.60 11.92
CA VAL A 102 -4.33 11.89 10.52
C VAL A 102 -5.19 11.14 9.52
N ILE A 103 -5.74 9.98 9.89
CA ILE A 103 -6.64 9.19 9.04
C ILE A 103 -8.02 9.22 9.68
N PRO A 104 -9.00 9.87 9.03
CA PRO A 104 -10.36 9.92 9.58
C PRO A 104 -11.06 8.57 9.51
N PRO A 105 -12.16 8.40 10.26
CA PRO A 105 -12.96 7.17 10.16
C PRO A 105 -13.45 6.94 8.72
N ASN A 106 -13.50 5.68 8.33
CA ASN A 106 -14.03 5.22 7.04
C ASN A 106 -13.32 5.81 5.82
N ALA A 107 -12.03 6.15 5.96
CA ALA A 107 -11.26 6.73 4.87
C ALA A 107 -10.77 5.67 3.89
N THR A 108 -10.90 5.96 2.60
CA THR A 108 -10.20 5.23 1.54
C THR A 108 -8.83 5.84 1.37
N LEU A 109 -7.82 4.98 1.24
CA LEU A 109 -6.42 5.40 1.20
C LEU A 109 -5.82 5.11 -0.16
N ILE A 110 -4.90 5.96 -0.59
CA ILE A 110 -4.08 5.75 -1.77
C ILE A 110 -2.64 5.64 -1.33
N PHE A 111 -1.96 4.56 -1.73
CA PHE A 111 -0.53 4.39 -1.47
C PHE A 111 0.20 4.17 -2.79
N GLU A 112 1.39 4.72 -2.91
CA GLU A 112 2.39 4.26 -3.87
C GLU A 112 3.47 3.51 -3.09
N VAL A 113 3.69 2.26 -3.47
CA VAL A 113 4.64 1.38 -2.78
C VAL A 113 5.71 0.95 -3.78
N GLU A 114 6.96 1.16 -3.41
CA GLU A 114 8.12 0.70 -4.17
C GLU A 114 8.76 -0.46 -3.41
N LEU A 115 8.88 -1.62 -4.07
CA LEU A 115 9.50 -2.79 -3.45
C LEU A 115 11.02 -2.73 -3.63
N LEU A 116 11.73 -2.66 -2.50
CA LEU A 116 13.20 -2.51 -2.48
C LEU A 116 13.91 -3.84 -2.31
N GLY A 117 13.32 -4.78 -1.57
CA GLY A 117 13.91 -6.08 -1.32
C GLY A 117 12.92 -7.09 -0.76
N VAL A 118 13.28 -8.34 -0.91
CA VAL A 118 12.51 -9.48 -0.35
C VAL A 118 13.44 -10.46 0.34
#